data_5d26f731599d197adf8f35dd1ba4e1de
#
_entry.id   5d26f731599d197adf8f35dd1ba4e1de
#
_cell.length_a   1.000
_cell.length_b   1.000
_cell.length_c   1.000
_cell.angle_alpha   90.00
_cell.angle_beta   90.00
_cell.angle_gamma   90.00
#
_symmetry.space_group_name_H-M   'P 1'
#
loop_
_entity.id
_entity.type
_entity.pdbx_description
1 polymer ?
#
loop_
_entity_poly.entity_id
_entity_poly.type
_entity_poly.pdbx_seq_one_letter_code
_entity_poly.pdbx_strand_id
1 'polypeptide(L)'
;KVPLLVVRVQYANATFQSNETTWADKMFGTSDGQLNHYMDETTYSNYQFTPVTESSGCADDGVVTVTMSGNHPDTRNYDDKRYDCYAAAAITVADNYVNFAAYDTDSNDNISVSELQVIFLVAGGESATGLNSPGGVWGMATSLYCDADGDGSVRAEEGERWLTKDNVNLLGINSSSYGQNGYSQFGERQGRSSSDTWDATIGIMAHELGHAYFLLPDLYDTRLSPINSGIGAFGLMGSGVWGRKSSSEKSGATPVHLSAWSKENISACVPQTVDNGTNNITLPAVYKNIDNASSCGIYKATTSTSGEYFLFENRSSGGYDQGFNGLLLDNSSSYGVWSSYSGGAAIWHIKDIHSSCYRYNDCVAQSPKLVDLEEANDGDLD
;
A
#
# COMPACT_ATOMS: atom_id res chain seq x y z
N LYS A 1 3.29 0.69 16.73
CA LYS A 1 4.45 1.08 15.90
C LYS A 1 5.04 -0.17 15.29
N VAL A 2 5.40 -0.12 14.02
CA VAL A 2 5.88 -1.24 13.22
C VAL A 2 7.30 -0.94 12.74
N PRO A 3 8.29 -1.77 13.03
CA PRO A 3 9.61 -1.63 12.45
C PRO A 3 9.55 -1.75 10.92
N LEU A 4 10.23 -0.85 10.23
CA LEU A 4 10.30 -0.83 8.76
C LEU A 4 11.76 -0.66 8.32
N LEU A 5 12.20 -1.58 7.47
CA LEU A 5 13.49 -1.51 6.77
C LEU A 5 13.25 -1.07 5.32
N VAL A 6 13.95 -0.05 4.89
CA VAL A 6 14.00 0.37 3.49
C VAL A 6 15.33 -0.06 2.88
N VAL A 7 15.30 -1.05 2.02
CA VAL A 7 16.48 -1.50 1.27
C VAL A 7 16.53 -0.77 -0.07
N ARG A 8 17.42 0.21 -0.19
CA ARG A 8 17.68 0.93 -1.44
C ARG A 8 18.64 0.11 -2.29
N VAL A 9 18.17 -0.37 -3.43
CA VAL A 9 18.94 -1.26 -4.31
C VAL A 9 19.36 -0.53 -5.57
N GLN A 10 20.67 -0.46 -5.81
CA GLN A 10 21.22 0.14 -7.03
C GLN A 10 22.11 -0.83 -7.79
N TYR A 11 22.32 -0.53 -9.06
CA TYR A 11 23.05 -1.35 -10.03
C TYR A 11 24.10 -0.54 -10.79
N ALA A 12 24.98 -1.22 -11.53
CA ALA A 12 26.04 -0.55 -12.30
C ALA A 12 25.51 0.47 -13.32
N ASN A 13 24.31 0.24 -13.87
CA ASN A 13 23.68 1.12 -14.86
C ASN A 13 22.46 1.89 -14.32
N ALA A 14 22.13 1.74 -13.04
CA ALA A 14 20.98 2.36 -12.38
C ALA A 14 21.35 2.74 -10.94
N THR A 15 21.71 4.00 -10.74
CA THR A 15 22.05 4.55 -9.42
C THR A 15 20.99 5.56 -8.98
N PHE A 16 20.82 5.70 -7.66
CA PHE A 16 19.86 6.65 -7.08
C PHE A 16 20.16 8.09 -7.50
N GLN A 17 19.09 8.84 -7.79
CA GLN A 17 19.15 10.26 -8.07
C GLN A 17 18.91 11.11 -6.80
N SER A 18 18.28 10.55 -5.79
CA SER A 18 18.05 11.16 -4.48
C SER A 18 18.89 10.48 -3.40
N ASN A 19 19.19 11.21 -2.33
CA ASN A 19 20.00 10.70 -1.23
C ASN A 19 19.16 9.85 -0.25
N GLU A 20 19.85 9.17 0.66
CA GLU A 20 19.27 8.28 1.67
C GLU A 20 18.36 9.03 2.64
N THR A 21 18.81 10.18 3.14
CA THR A 21 18.03 10.99 4.07
C THR A 21 16.71 11.49 3.49
N THR A 22 16.62 11.71 2.18
CA THR A 22 15.36 12.05 1.51
C THR A 22 14.34 10.94 1.68
N TRP A 23 14.78 9.68 1.62
CA TRP A 23 13.90 8.53 1.76
C TRP A 23 13.57 8.24 3.21
N ALA A 24 14.53 8.39 4.14
CA ALA A 24 14.26 8.31 5.56
C ALA A 24 13.22 9.34 6.00
N ASP A 25 13.36 10.60 5.58
CA ASP A 25 12.38 11.65 5.83
C ASP A 25 11.01 11.32 5.23
N LYS A 26 10.97 10.81 3.99
CA LYS A 26 9.71 10.47 3.31
C LYS A 26 8.97 9.33 4.00
N MET A 27 9.69 8.33 4.51
CA MET A 27 9.10 7.15 5.18
C MET A 27 8.73 7.41 6.63
N PHE A 28 9.62 8.06 7.38
CA PHE A 28 9.50 8.14 8.83
C PHE A 28 9.11 9.53 9.35
N GLY A 29 9.14 10.53 8.51
CA GLY A 29 8.74 11.89 8.88
C GLY A 29 7.24 12.01 9.15
N THR A 30 6.89 13.06 9.91
CA THR A 30 5.52 13.33 10.38
C THR A 30 4.94 14.64 9.84
N SER A 31 5.53 15.15 8.76
CA SER A 31 5.02 16.33 8.06
C SER A 31 4.12 15.92 6.90
N ASP A 32 3.29 16.86 6.45
CA ASP A 32 2.41 16.67 5.29
C ASP A 32 3.19 16.16 4.06
N GLY A 33 2.66 15.14 3.40
CA GLY A 33 3.30 14.46 2.28
C GLY A 33 4.34 13.39 2.67
N GLN A 34 4.48 13.06 3.94
CA GLN A 34 5.31 11.96 4.45
C GLN A 34 4.44 10.77 4.88
N LEU A 35 4.98 9.57 4.77
CA LEU A 35 4.20 8.34 4.96
C LEU A 35 3.60 8.22 6.38
N ASN A 36 4.38 8.51 7.42
CA ASN A 36 3.84 8.42 8.77
C ASN A 36 2.79 9.49 9.08
N HIS A 37 2.87 10.67 8.46
CA HIS A 37 1.81 11.66 8.58
C HIS A 37 0.50 11.16 7.93
N TYR A 38 0.62 10.52 6.76
CA TYR A 38 -0.50 9.88 6.11
C TYR A 38 -1.09 8.74 6.97
N MET A 39 -0.23 7.88 7.50
CA MET A 39 -0.68 6.77 8.36
C MET A 39 -1.34 7.27 9.63
N ASP A 40 -0.79 8.29 10.26
CA ASP A 40 -1.35 8.90 11.47
C ASP A 40 -2.76 9.43 11.22
N GLU A 41 -2.98 10.19 10.16
CA GLU A 41 -4.29 10.74 9.81
C GLU A 41 -5.28 9.63 9.41
N THR A 42 -4.89 8.74 8.48
CA THR A 42 -5.83 7.78 7.90
C THR A 42 -6.15 6.61 8.80
N THR A 43 -5.31 6.33 9.79
CA THR A 43 -5.50 5.24 10.78
C THR A 43 -5.80 5.75 12.18
N TYR A 44 -6.06 7.04 12.34
CA TYR A 44 -6.40 7.65 13.64
C TYR A 44 -5.34 7.38 14.71
N SER A 45 -4.06 7.60 14.37
CA SER A 45 -2.87 7.39 15.21
C SER A 45 -2.63 5.94 15.66
N ASN A 46 -3.35 4.95 15.10
CA ASN A 46 -3.16 3.55 15.49
C ASN A 46 -1.88 2.94 14.91
N TYR A 47 -1.46 3.38 13.73
CA TYR A 47 -0.33 2.79 13.02
C TYR A 47 0.69 3.85 12.61
N GLN A 48 1.95 3.56 12.89
CA GLN A 48 3.11 4.33 12.47
C GLN A 48 4.27 3.38 12.22
N PHE A 49 5.09 3.64 11.23
CA PHE A 49 6.33 2.92 10.97
C PHE A 49 7.49 3.57 11.73
N THR A 50 8.39 2.74 12.25
CA THR A 50 9.61 3.21 12.92
C THR A 50 10.84 2.69 12.17
N PRO A 51 11.90 3.50 12.04
CA PRO A 51 13.12 3.03 11.44
C PRO A 51 13.66 1.82 12.21
N VAL A 52 14.22 0.86 11.48
CA VAL A 52 15.03 -0.20 12.08
C VAL A 52 16.37 0.36 12.52
N THR A 53 16.97 -0.29 13.53
CA THR A 53 18.38 -0.06 13.89
C THR A 53 19.27 -0.71 12.84
N GLU A 54 20.12 0.09 12.22
CA GLU A 54 21.06 -0.37 11.19
C GLU A 54 22.35 0.44 11.24
N SER A 55 23.41 -0.02 10.55
CA SER A 55 24.75 0.59 10.59
C SER A 55 25.25 1.06 9.22
N SER A 56 24.35 1.19 8.23
CA SER A 56 24.65 1.68 6.89
C SER A 56 24.52 3.21 6.84
N GLY A 57 25.26 3.88 5.98
CA GLY A 57 25.05 5.29 5.65
C GLY A 57 24.86 6.21 6.89
N CYS A 58 23.65 6.72 7.05
CA CYS A 58 23.21 7.43 8.26
C CYS A 58 22.62 6.42 9.24
N ALA A 59 23.42 5.91 10.17
CA ALA A 59 23.00 4.86 11.08
C ALA A 59 21.69 5.17 11.82
N ASP A 60 20.87 4.14 11.99
CA ASP A 60 19.59 4.16 12.70
C ASP A 60 18.48 4.98 12.02
N ASP A 61 18.63 5.31 10.73
CA ASP A 61 17.60 6.00 9.94
C ASP A 61 16.62 5.03 9.24
N GLY A 62 16.85 3.73 9.35
CA GLY A 62 16.00 2.67 8.82
C GLY A 62 16.20 2.41 7.33
N VAL A 63 17.23 2.99 6.70
CA VAL A 63 17.50 2.90 5.27
C VAL A 63 18.88 2.29 5.03
N VAL A 64 18.93 1.17 4.31
CA VAL A 64 20.18 0.52 3.92
C VAL A 64 20.35 0.60 2.41
N THR A 65 21.44 1.22 1.95
CA THR A 65 21.76 1.27 0.53
C THR A 65 22.69 0.13 0.14
N VAL A 66 22.24 -0.71 -0.80
CA VAL A 66 23.01 -1.83 -1.33
C VAL A 66 23.33 -1.63 -2.82
N THR A 67 24.54 -2.01 -3.22
CA THR A 67 24.96 -1.98 -4.63
C THR A 67 25.13 -3.40 -5.12
N MET A 68 24.30 -3.78 -6.08
CA MET A 68 24.33 -5.10 -6.69
C MET A 68 25.29 -5.13 -7.88
N SER A 69 25.91 -6.29 -8.08
CA SER A 69 26.73 -6.52 -9.28
C SER A 69 25.82 -6.67 -10.51
N GLY A 70 26.27 -6.13 -11.64
CA GLY A 70 25.52 -6.25 -12.90
C GLY A 70 24.57 -5.08 -13.18
N ASN A 71 23.74 -5.29 -14.17
CA ASN A 71 22.77 -4.30 -14.63
C ASN A 71 21.41 -4.48 -13.93
N HIS A 72 20.63 -3.41 -13.91
CA HIS A 72 19.23 -3.43 -13.46
C HIS A 72 18.45 -4.53 -14.21
N PRO A 73 17.72 -5.40 -13.48
CA PRO A 73 17.08 -6.58 -14.07
C PRO A 73 15.87 -6.27 -14.95
N ASP A 74 15.28 -5.08 -14.81
CA ASP A 74 14.08 -4.67 -15.56
C ASP A 74 12.92 -5.67 -15.46
N THR A 75 12.49 -5.94 -14.21
CA THR A 75 11.50 -6.99 -13.91
C THR A 75 10.09 -6.70 -14.43
N ARG A 76 9.83 -5.49 -14.98
CA ARG A 76 8.56 -5.16 -15.66
C ARG A 76 8.21 -6.12 -16.81
N ASN A 77 9.21 -6.77 -17.39
CA ASN A 77 9.06 -7.70 -18.50
C ASN A 77 8.83 -9.15 -18.04
N TYR A 78 8.89 -9.43 -16.75
CA TYR A 78 8.62 -10.75 -16.21
C TYR A 78 7.10 -10.97 -16.17
N ASP A 79 6.67 -12.21 -16.34
CA ASP A 79 5.24 -12.56 -16.40
C ASP A 79 4.50 -12.14 -15.13
N ASP A 80 5.15 -12.28 -13.97
CA ASP A 80 4.61 -11.91 -12.66
C ASP A 80 5.11 -10.57 -12.13
N LYS A 81 6.02 -9.87 -12.86
CA LYS A 81 6.64 -8.59 -12.50
C LYS A 81 7.38 -8.56 -11.16
N ARG A 82 7.68 -9.73 -10.58
CA ARG A 82 8.27 -9.86 -9.25
C ARG A 82 9.77 -9.56 -9.29
N TYR A 83 10.25 -8.99 -8.20
CA TYR A 83 11.65 -8.69 -7.95
C TYR A 83 12.31 -9.71 -7.00
N ASP A 84 11.65 -10.79 -6.68
CA ASP A 84 11.90 -11.74 -5.58
C ASP A 84 13.34 -12.25 -5.45
N CYS A 85 13.92 -12.90 -6.46
CA CYS A 85 15.31 -13.36 -6.37
C CYS A 85 16.31 -12.20 -6.25
N TYR A 86 16.00 -11.05 -6.82
CA TYR A 86 16.83 -9.85 -6.67
C TYR A 86 16.65 -9.23 -5.28
N ALA A 87 15.43 -9.23 -4.75
CA ALA A 87 15.14 -8.83 -3.38
C ALA A 87 15.89 -9.73 -2.40
N ALA A 88 15.86 -11.03 -2.64
CA ALA A 88 16.60 -12.03 -1.90
C ALA A 88 18.12 -11.71 -1.89
N ALA A 89 18.70 -11.50 -3.04
CA ALA A 89 20.12 -11.14 -3.14
C ALA A 89 20.44 -9.80 -2.45
N ALA A 90 19.53 -8.81 -2.55
CA ALA A 90 19.72 -7.51 -1.90
C ALA A 90 19.66 -7.60 -0.38
N ILE A 91 18.75 -8.40 0.18
CA ILE A 91 18.65 -8.59 1.63
C ILE A 91 19.90 -9.28 2.20
N THR A 92 20.56 -10.19 1.45
CA THR A 92 21.84 -10.78 1.88
C THR A 92 22.92 -9.73 2.10
N VAL A 93 22.92 -8.70 1.26
CA VAL A 93 23.89 -7.60 1.42
C VAL A 93 23.47 -6.72 2.58
N ALA A 94 22.17 -6.41 2.72
CA ALA A 94 21.63 -5.59 3.81
C ALA A 94 21.83 -6.23 5.19
N ASP A 95 21.84 -7.55 5.26
CA ASP A 95 22.12 -8.35 6.47
C ASP A 95 23.51 -8.09 7.11
N ASN A 96 24.41 -7.42 6.39
CA ASN A 96 25.66 -6.94 6.99
C ASN A 96 25.47 -5.71 7.88
N TYR A 97 24.36 -5.05 7.80
CA TYR A 97 24.06 -3.77 8.46
C TYR A 97 22.92 -3.85 9.47
N VAL A 98 22.10 -4.90 9.41
CA VAL A 98 20.91 -5.09 10.27
C VAL A 98 21.07 -6.36 11.10
N ASN A 99 20.81 -6.28 12.39
CA ASN A 99 20.65 -7.46 13.25
C ASN A 99 19.19 -7.93 13.18
N PHE A 100 18.90 -8.84 12.28
CA PHE A 100 17.54 -9.33 12.09
C PHE A 100 16.98 -10.09 13.28
N ALA A 101 17.81 -10.84 14.03
CA ALA A 101 17.34 -11.57 15.20
C ALA A 101 16.74 -10.68 16.29
N ALA A 102 17.06 -9.38 16.29
CA ALA A 102 16.45 -8.42 17.21
C ALA A 102 14.96 -8.17 16.95
N TYR A 103 14.47 -8.57 15.78
CA TYR A 103 13.08 -8.41 15.36
C TYR A 103 12.24 -9.69 15.47
N ASP A 104 12.85 -10.84 15.76
CA ASP A 104 12.15 -12.07 16.16
C ASP A 104 11.68 -11.93 17.62
N THR A 105 10.56 -11.26 17.82
CA THR A 105 10.11 -10.84 19.16
C THR A 105 9.43 -11.96 19.95
N ASP A 106 8.93 -12.98 19.27
CA ASP A 106 8.31 -14.17 19.88
C ASP A 106 9.28 -15.38 19.95
N SER A 107 10.50 -15.24 19.44
CA SER A 107 11.58 -16.22 19.49
C SER A 107 11.20 -17.56 18.82
N ASN A 108 10.52 -17.46 17.69
CA ASN A 108 10.10 -18.63 16.90
C ASN A 108 11.00 -18.91 15.68
N ASP A 109 12.13 -18.22 15.57
CA ASP A 109 13.08 -18.24 14.45
C ASP A 109 12.48 -17.78 13.12
N ASN A 110 11.34 -17.04 13.16
CA ASN A 110 10.68 -16.49 12.00
C ASN A 110 10.24 -15.05 12.28
N ILE A 111 10.70 -14.12 11.48
CA ILE A 111 10.26 -12.72 11.55
C ILE A 111 9.01 -12.57 10.70
N SER A 112 7.88 -12.36 11.35
CA SER A 112 6.60 -12.13 10.70
C SER A 112 6.48 -10.71 10.14
N VAL A 113 5.51 -10.47 9.27
CA VAL A 113 5.23 -9.13 8.73
C VAL A 113 4.80 -8.11 9.79
N SER A 114 4.32 -8.57 10.94
CA SER A 114 3.98 -7.71 12.08
C SER A 114 5.19 -7.33 12.94
N GLU A 115 6.28 -8.07 12.85
CA GLU A 115 7.52 -7.83 13.58
C GLU A 115 8.48 -6.95 12.79
N LEU A 116 8.53 -7.11 11.47
CA LEU A 116 9.33 -6.30 10.57
C LEU A 116 8.70 -6.21 9.19
N GLN A 117 8.54 -4.99 8.69
CA GLN A 117 8.22 -4.74 7.29
C GLN A 117 9.48 -4.40 6.49
N VAL A 118 9.52 -4.81 5.22
CA VAL A 118 10.62 -4.50 4.32
C VAL A 118 10.08 -3.89 3.02
N ILE A 119 10.70 -2.80 2.62
CA ILE A 119 10.49 -2.17 1.31
C ILE A 119 11.77 -2.27 0.50
N PHE A 120 11.68 -2.79 -0.72
CA PHE A 120 12.74 -2.69 -1.72
C PHE A 120 12.46 -1.49 -2.62
N LEU A 121 13.26 -0.45 -2.43
CA LEU A 121 13.29 0.73 -3.28
C LEU A 121 14.39 0.54 -4.32
N VAL A 122 14.02 0.39 -5.58
CA VAL A 122 14.97 0.06 -6.64
C VAL A 122 15.29 1.28 -7.47
N ALA A 123 16.58 1.58 -7.63
CA ALA A 123 17.02 2.68 -8.49
C ALA A 123 16.59 2.44 -9.94
N GLY A 124 15.78 3.33 -10.48
CA GLY A 124 15.20 3.17 -11.81
C GLY A 124 13.75 3.65 -11.86
N GLY A 125 13.02 3.23 -12.88
CA GLY A 125 11.66 3.67 -13.14
C GLY A 125 10.61 2.87 -12.38
N GLU A 126 9.55 3.57 -11.92
CA GLU A 126 8.32 2.94 -11.43
C GLU A 126 7.41 2.63 -12.63
N SER A 127 7.29 1.35 -12.93
CA SER A 127 6.60 0.89 -14.14
C SER A 127 5.10 1.11 -14.11
N ALA A 128 4.48 1.20 -12.93
CA ALA A 128 3.05 1.52 -12.82
C ALA A 128 2.72 2.92 -13.36
N THR A 129 3.71 3.84 -13.41
CA THR A 129 3.57 5.15 -14.05
C THR A 129 4.05 5.19 -15.49
N GLY A 130 4.50 4.03 -16.03
CA GLY A 130 5.03 3.93 -17.39
C GLY A 130 6.50 4.33 -17.53
N LEU A 131 7.19 4.69 -16.45
CA LEU A 131 8.61 5.03 -16.49
C LEU A 131 9.47 3.76 -16.34
N ASN A 132 10.35 3.53 -17.32
CA ASN A 132 11.11 2.28 -17.44
C ASN A 132 12.58 2.50 -17.82
N SER A 133 13.17 3.60 -17.43
CA SER A 133 14.57 3.92 -17.74
C SER A 133 15.32 4.30 -16.45
N PRO A 134 16.53 3.77 -16.24
CA PRO A 134 17.32 2.82 -17.06
C PRO A 134 16.84 1.37 -17.00
N GLY A 135 15.85 1.05 -16.22
CA GLY A 135 15.11 -0.19 -16.05
C GLY A 135 13.88 0.09 -15.24
N GLY A 136 12.90 -0.81 -15.21
CA GLY A 136 11.65 -0.63 -14.49
C GLY A 136 11.37 -1.73 -13.48
N VAL A 137 10.79 -1.32 -12.35
CA VAL A 137 10.19 -2.21 -11.36
C VAL A 137 8.73 -1.82 -11.23
N TRP A 138 7.84 -2.80 -11.16
CA TRP A 138 6.43 -2.59 -10.92
C TRP A 138 6.18 -2.53 -9.40
N GLY A 139 5.52 -1.46 -8.93
CA GLY A 139 5.08 -1.35 -7.56
C GLY A 139 4.12 -2.48 -7.23
N MET A 140 4.46 -3.28 -6.23
CA MET A 140 3.64 -4.37 -5.75
C MET A 140 4.08 -4.86 -4.37
N ALA A 141 3.17 -5.48 -3.65
CA ALA A 141 3.48 -6.28 -2.48
C ALA A 141 3.44 -7.77 -2.83
N THR A 142 4.40 -8.53 -2.32
CA THR A 142 4.50 -9.97 -2.57
C THR A 142 5.30 -10.68 -1.47
N SER A 143 5.19 -11.99 -1.42
CA SER A 143 6.05 -12.80 -0.56
C SER A 143 7.46 -12.91 -1.14
N LEU A 144 8.46 -13.02 -0.25
CA LEU A 144 9.83 -13.29 -0.66
C LEU A 144 9.95 -14.78 -1.03
N TYR A 145 9.74 -15.08 -2.29
CA TYR A 145 9.79 -16.42 -2.86
C TYR A 145 10.76 -16.42 -4.04
N CYS A 146 11.88 -17.09 -3.91
CA CYS A 146 12.83 -17.24 -5.00
C CYS A 146 13.08 -18.73 -5.26
N ASP A 147 12.55 -19.23 -6.36
CA ASP A 147 12.87 -20.54 -6.93
C ASP A 147 13.98 -20.32 -7.96
N ALA A 148 15.23 -20.40 -7.52
CA ALA A 148 16.38 -20.01 -8.33
C ALA A 148 16.75 -21.04 -9.37
N ASP A 149 16.46 -22.32 -9.13
CA ASP A 149 16.77 -23.41 -10.05
C ASP A 149 15.56 -23.87 -10.90
N GLY A 150 14.35 -23.38 -10.61
CA GLY A 150 13.15 -23.62 -11.39
C GLY A 150 12.53 -25.01 -11.15
N ASP A 151 12.82 -25.65 -10.02
CA ASP A 151 12.29 -26.99 -9.70
C ASP A 151 10.85 -26.97 -9.15
N GLY A 152 10.31 -25.76 -8.88
CA GLY A 152 8.98 -25.55 -8.33
C GLY A 152 8.90 -25.63 -6.81
N SER A 153 10.04 -25.70 -6.13
CA SER A 153 10.14 -25.76 -4.67
C SER A 153 11.11 -24.71 -4.16
N VAL A 154 10.85 -24.12 -3.00
CA VAL A 154 11.77 -23.17 -2.35
C VAL A 154 12.38 -23.81 -1.12
N ARG A 155 13.70 -23.98 -1.09
CA ARG A 155 14.41 -24.68 -0.04
C ARG A 155 15.55 -23.84 0.53
N ALA A 156 15.70 -23.84 1.86
CA ALA A 156 16.77 -23.10 2.55
C ALA A 156 18.17 -23.63 2.17
N GLU A 157 18.30 -24.95 2.02
CA GLU A 157 19.55 -25.63 1.66
C GLU A 157 20.05 -25.28 0.25
N GLU A 158 19.17 -24.79 -0.62
CA GLU A 158 19.47 -24.35 -1.97
C GLU A 158 19.67 -22.83 -2.05
N GLY A 159 19.62 -22.13 -0.91
CA GLY A 159 19.76 -20.68 -0.83
C GLY A 159 18.52 -19.91 -1.29
N GLU A 160 17.38 -20.57 -1.38
CA GLU A 160 16.13 -20.04 -1.91
C GLU A 160 15.19 -19.52 -0.81
N ARG A 161 15.29 -20.11 0.39
CA ARG A 161 14.66 -19.55 1.58
C ARG A 161 15.54 -18.49 2.20
N TRP A 162 14.88 -17.46 2.65
CA TRP A 162 15.60 -16.36 3.23
C TRP A 162 15.94 -16.62 4.70
N LEU A 163 17.12 -17.11 4.94
CA LEU A 163 17.70 -17.25 6.23
C LEU A 163 18.78 -16.18 6.43
N THR A 164 18.64 -15.38 7.46
CA THR A 164 19.65 -14.37 7.84
C THR A 164 20.89 -15.04 8.42
N LYS A 165 21.98 -14.28 8.58
CA LYS A 165 23.21 -14.72 9.29
C LYS A 165 22.91 -15.16 10.72
N ASP A 166 21.86 -14.61 11.31
CA ASP A 166 21.44 -14.91 12.68
C ASP A 166 20.56 -16.16 12.77
N ASN A 167 20.37 -16.86 11.65
CA ASN A 167 19.53 -18.05 11.50
C ASN A 167 18.03 -17.83 11.78
N VAL A 168 17.53 -16.63 11.57
CA VAL A 168 16.09 -16.35 11.57
C VAL A 168 15.57 -16.24 10.14
N ASN A 169 14.39 -16.79 9.88
CA ASN A 169 13.72 -16.64 8.58
C ASN A 169 13.06 -15.26 8.51
N LEU A 170 13.32 -14.54 7.43
CA LEU A 170 12.71 -13.23 7.19
C LEU A 170 11.40 -13.38 6.44
N LEU A 171 10.39 -12.61 6.88
CA LEU A 171 9.10 -12.43 6.21
C LEU A 171 8.30 -13.71 6.00
N GLY A 172 8.26 -14.56 7.03
CA GLY A 172 7.34 -15.69 7.11
C GLY A 172 7.01 -16.30 5.75
N ILE A 173 7.99 -16.90 5.08
CA ILE A 173 7.79 -17.52 3.77
C ILE A 173 6.84 -18.68 3.95
N ASN A 174 5.56 -18.39 4.09
CA ASN A 174 4.51 -19.36 4.03
C ASN A 174 3.85 -19.29 2.67
N SER A 175 4.35 -20.07 1.82
CA SER A 175 4.25 -20.24 0.41
C SER A 175 2.88 -20.59 -0.15
N SER A 176 1.84 -20.65 0.63
CA SER A 176 0.55 -21.15 0.13
C SER A 176 -0.42 -20.06 -0.32
N SER A 177 -0.05 -18.79 -0.14
CA SER A 177 -0.91 -17.67 -0.52
C SER A 177 -0.15 -16.74 -1.45
N TYR A 178 -0.46 -16.80 -2.72
CA TYR A 178 0.00 -15.80 -3.68
C TYR A 178 -0.24 -14.39 -3.16
N GLY A 179 0.86 -13.71 -2.87
CA GLY A 179 1.04 -12.29 -2.91
C GLY A 179 0.18 -11.46 -2.00
N GLN A 180 0.57 -11.20 -0.79
CA GLN A 180 0.21 -10.02 0.01
C GLN A 180 0.99 -10.00 1.34
N ASN A 181 1.60 -11.10 1.77
CA ASN A 181 2.29 -11.22 3.03
C ASN A 181 3.79 -11.28 2.79
N GLY A 182 4.48 -10.18 2.87
CA GLY A 182 5.90 -10.25 2.67
C GLY A 182 6.54 -8.86 2.65
N TYR A 183 7.00 -8.47 1.49
CA TYR A 183 7.64 -7.18 1.29
C TYR A 183 6.91 -6.35 0.23
N SER A 184 7.21 -5.05 0.20
CA SER A 184 6.80 -4.15 -0.88
C SER A 184 8.00 -3.81 -1.75
N GLN A 185 7.76 -3.65 -3.05
CA GLN A 185 8.75 -3.20 -4.02
C GLN A 185 8.21 -2.04 -4.86
N PHE A 186 9.08 -1.10 -5.23
CA PHE A 186 8.75 -0.06 -6.22
C PHE A 186 10.00 0.63 -6.75
N GLY A 187 9.88 1.27 -7.93
CA GLY A 187 10.94 2.05 -8.53
C GLY A 187 11.14 3.40 -7.86
N GLU A 188 12.39 3.89 -7.82
CA GLU A 188 12.74 5.20 -7.26
C GLU A 188 11.99 6.33 -7.96
N ARG A 189 11.85 6.24 -9.29
CA ARG A 189 11.40 7.36 -10.12
C ARG A 189 10.04 7.10 -10.72
N GLN A 190 9.12 8.01 -10.49
CA GLN A 190 7.87 8.14 -11.25
C GLN A 190 8.01 9.21 -12.32
N GLY A 191 7.15 9.19 -13.34
CA GLY A 191 7.23 10.20 -14.37
C GLY A 191 6.23 10.03 -15.49
N ARG A 192 6.05 11.13 -16.25
CA ARG A 192 5.26 11.13 -17.50
C ARG A 192 6.12 10.80 -18.72
N SER A 193 7.40 11.03 -18.59
CA SER A 193 8.42 10.73 -19.61
C SER A 193 9.79 10.72 -18.95
N SER A 194 10.83 10.27 -19.68
CA SER A 194 12.21 10.29 -19.20
C SER A 194 12.75 11.70 -18.86
N SER A 195 12.12 12.75 -19.37
CA SER A 195 12.48 14.15 -19.09
C SER A 195 11.62 14.84 -18.04
N ASP A 196 10.52 14.23 -17.62
CA ASP A 196 9.61 14.73 -16.57
C ASP A 196 9.44 13.64 -15.51
N THR A 197 10.45 13.51 -14.65
CA THR A 197 10.50 12.50 -13.58
C THR A 197 10.63 13.14 -12.21
N TRP A 198 10.19 12.42 -11.19
CA TRP A 198 10.28 12.79 -9.77
C TRP A 198 10.43 11.52 -8.92
N ASP A 199 10.87 11.68 -7.67
CA ASP A 199 10.93 10.58 -6.72
C ASP A 199 9.54 10.00 -6.46
N ALA A 200 9.45 8.70 -6.35
CA ALA A 200 8.19 8.03 -6.06
C ALA A 200 7.49 8.68 -4.84
N THR A 201 6.18 8.84 -4.97
CA THR A 201 5.33 9.52 -3.98
C THR A 201 4.81 8.54 -2.95
N ILE A 202 4.35 9.05 -1.81
CA ILE A 202 3.87 8.21 -0.70
C ILE A 202 2.64 7.37 -1.05
N GLY A 203 1.90 7.71 -2.10
CA GLY A 203 0.71 6.97 -2.51
C GLY A 203 1.02 5.51 -2.79
N ILE A 204 2.00 5.23 -3.67
CA ILE A 204 2.38 3.85 -3.98
C ILE A 204 2.93 3.12 -2.76
N MET A 205 3.72 3.82 -1.91
CA MET A 205 4.27 3.22 -0.70
C MET A 205 3.18 2.79 0.28
N ALA A 206 2.21 3.68 0.51
CA ALA A 206 1.08 3.41 1.40
C ALA A 206 0.18 2.30 0.85
N HIS A 207 -0.05 2.26 -0.46
CA HIS A 207 -0.86 1.24 -1.13
C HIS A 207 -0.19 -0.14 -0.98
N GLU A 208 1.10 -0.26 -1.31
CA GLU A 208 1.80 -1.54 -1.21
C GLU A 208 1.97 -2.02 0.24
N LEU A 209 2.15 -1.10 1.21
CA LEU A 209 2.08 -1.45 2.64
C LEU A 209 0.65 -1.82 3.08
N GLY A 210 -0.36 -1.28 2.41
CA GLY A 210 -1.75 -1.71 2.54
C GLY A 210 -1.88 -3.22 2.28
N HIS A 211 -1.22 -3.72 1.26
CA HIS A 211 -1.16 -5.15 0.97
C HIS A 211 -0.22 -5.89 1.93
N ALA A 212 1.05 -5.47 2.00
CA ALA A 212 2.10 -6.22 2.68
C ALA A 212 1.89 -6.33 4.19
N TYR A 213 1.48 -5.25 4.83
CA TYR A 213 1.30 -5.20 6.27
C TYR A 213 -0.15 -5.39 6.72
N PHE A 214 -1.07 -4.67 6.08
CA PHE A 214 -2.48 -4.68 6.48
C PHE A 214 -3.31 -5.78 5.82
N LEU A 215 -2.75 -6.50 4.85
CA LEU A 215 -3.42 -7.58 4.12
C LEU A 215 -4.70 -7.13 3.39
N LEU A 216 -4.78 -5.86 3.08
CA LEU A 216 -5.91 -5.31 2.33
C LEU A 216 -5.84 -5.77 0.87
N PRO A 217 -6.95 -6.16 0.24
CA PRO A 217 -7.00 -6.43 -1.19
C PRO A 217 -7.00 -5.13 -2.00
N ASP A 218 -6.71 -5.25 -3.29
CA ASP A 218 -7.13 -4.24 -4.25
C ASP A 218 -8.65 -4.11 -4.26
N LEU A 219 -9.13 -2.87 -4.22
CA LEU A 219 -10.56 -2.57 -4.24
C LEU A 219 -11.04 -2.01 -5.59
N TYR A 220 -10.22 -2.15 -6.64
CA TYR A 220 -10.62 -1.93 -8.03
C TYR A 220 -10.90 -3.27 -8.71
N ASP A 221 -11.65 -3.24 -9.81
CA ASP A 221 -11.98 -4.43 -10.60
C ASP A 221 -11.02 -4.53 -11.79
N THR A 222 -10.21 -5.58 -11.84
CA THR A 222 -9.22 -5.81 -12.91
C THR A 222 -9.84 -6.38 -14.19
N ARG A 223 -11.09 -6.84 -14.14
CA ARG A 223 -11.77 -7.46 -15.28
C ARG A 223 -12.45 -6.45 -16.19
N LEU A 224 -12.77 -5.29 -15.66
CA LEU A 224 -13.45 -4.24 -16.39
C LEU A 224 -12.44 -3.27 -16.98
N SER A 225 -12.71 -2.81 -18.18
CA SER A 225 -11.94 -1.76 -18.82
C SER A 225 -12.81 -0.52 -18.97
N PRO A 226 -12.40 0.61 -18.42
CA PRO A 226 -11.13 0.89 -17.76
C PRO A 226 -11.03 0.28 -16.34
N ILE A 227 -9.82 -0.04 -15.88
CA ILE A 227 -9.46 -0.68 -14.61
C ILE A 227 -9.89 0.13 -13.34
N ASN A 228 -10.86 0.99 -13.43
CA ASN A 228 -11.20 1.99 -12.41
C ASN A 228 -12.57 1.79 -11.77
N SER A 229 -13.19 0.68 -12.06
CA SER A 229 -14.39 0.22 -11.36
C SER A 229 -14.05 -0.25 -9.94
N GLY A 230 -15.02 -0.63 -9.18
CA GLY A 230 -14.88 -0.88 -7.76
C GLY A 230 -15.04 0.42 -6.97
N ILE A 231 -14.21 0.65 -5.95
CA ILE A 231 -14.36 1.88 -5.13
C ILE A 231 -13.82 3.15 -5.81
N GLY A 232 -13.32 3.06 -7.04
CA GLY A 232 -12.80 4.21 -7.79
C GLY A 232 -11.75 5.00 -7.01
N ALA A 233 -11.89 6.32 -6.97
CA ALA A 233 -11.00 7.22 -6.27
C ALA A 233 -11.23 7.29 -4.74
N PHE A 234 -12.26 6.63 -4.21
CA PHE A 234 -12.69 6.83 -2.82
C PHE A 234 -11.89 6.03 -1.78
N GLY A 235 -10.78 5.43 -2.15
CA GLY A 235 -9.88 4.77 -1.22
C GLY A 235 -8.47 4.56 -1.74
N LEU A 236 -7.52 4.45 -0.79
CA LEU A 236 -6.12 4.15 -1.09
C LEU A 236 -5.96 2.86 -1.91
N MET A 237 -6.75 1.83 -1.58
CA MET A 237 -6.70 0.53 -2.26
C MET A 237 -7.45 0.52 -3.61
N GLY A 238 -7.91 1.67 -4.06
CA GLY A 238 -8.43 1.96 -5.39
C GLY A 238 -7.59 3.02 -6.08
N SER A 239 -8.18 3.76 -7.02
CA SER A 239 -7.49 4.83 -7.76
C SER A 239 -7.11 6.04 -6.89
N GLY A 240 -7.61 6.11 -5.67
CA GLY A 240 -7.25 7.14 -4.69
C GLY A 240 -5.77 7.20 -4.32
N VAL A 241 -5.02 6.12 -4.59
CA VAL A 241 -3.55 6.07 -4.48
C VAL A 241 -2.85 7.21 -5.26
N TRP A 242 -3.44 7.66 -6.37
CA TRP A 242 -2.89 8.68 -7.26
C TRP A 242 -3.34 10.12 -6.90
N GLY A 243 -3.96 10.32 -5.74
CA GLY A 243 -4.46 11.61 -5.27
C GLY A 243 -3.38 12.69 -5.22
N ARG A 244 -3.81 13.95 -5.46
CA ARG A 244 -2.97 15.17 -5.37
C ARG A 244 -3.83 16.40 -5.08
N LYS A 245 -3.32 17.36 -4.34
CA LYS A 245 -4.08 18.57 -3.94
C LYS A 245 -4.32 19.53 -5.10
N SER A 246 -3.46 19.51 -6.11
CA SER A 246 -3.53 20.44 -7.25
C SER A 246 -2.80 19.87 -8.47
N SER A 247 -2.96 20.52 -9.63
CA SER A 247 -2.24 20.19 -10.87
C SER A 247 -0.71 20.37 -10.78
N SER A 248 -0.22 21.14 -9.83
CA SER A 248 1.23 21.34 -9.61
C SER A 248 1.85 20.28 -8.73
N GLU A 249 1.05 19.53 -7.98
CA GLU A 249 1.52 18.44 -7.15
C GLU A 249 1.70 17.16 -8.00
N LYS A 250 2.60 16.31 -7.59
CA LYS A 250 2.85 15.04 -8.28
C LYS A 250 1.78 14.00 -7.92
N SER A 251 1.40 13.17 -8.87
CA SER A 251 0.43 12.10 -8.67
C SER A 251 0.85 11.19 -7.51
N GLY A 252 -0.06 10.90 -6.60
CA GLY A 252 0.18 10.12 -5.39
C GLY A 252 0.90 10.85 -4.24
N ALA A 253 1.14 12.16 -4.37
CA ALA A 253 1.74 12.92 -3.26
C ALA A 253 0.74 13.18 -2.12
N THR A 254 -0.54 13.19 -2.43
CA THR A 254 -1.64 13.28 -1.47
C THR A 254 -2.65 12.17 -1.76
N PRO A 255 -2.32 10.89 -1.46
CA PRO A 255 -3.28 9.81 -1.63
C PRO A 255 -4.49 10.05 -0.74
N VAL A 256 -5.69 9.64 -1.18
CA VAL A 256 -6.89 9.82 -0.35
C VAL A 256 -6.89 8.83 0.82
N HIS A 257 -7.76 9.06 1.79
CA HIS A 257 -7.92 8.15 2.94
C HIS A 257 -8.21 6.70 2.53
N LEU A 258 -7.90 5.75 3.40
CA LEU A 258 -8.47 4.42 3.36
C LEU A 258 -10.01 4.49 3.38
N SER A 259 -10.70 3.56 2.71
CA SER A 259 -12.16 3.43 2.78
C SER A 259 -12.61 3.06 4.20
N ALA A 260 -13.87 3.31 4.54
CA ALA A 260 -14.43 2.91 5.83
C ALA A 260 -14.24 1.43 6.14
N TRP A 261 -14.42 0.56 5.13
CA TRP A 261 -14.19 -0.87 5.26
C TRP A 261 -12.72 -1.20 5.53
N SER A 262 -11.80 -0.58 4.80
CA SER A 262 -10.37 -0.81 5.05
C SER A 262 -9.96 -0.42 6.47
N LYS A 263 -10.46 0.71 6.98
CA LYS A 263 -10.20 1.16 8.35
C LYS A 263 -10.78 0.20 9.40
N GLU A 264 -11.99 -0.31 9.18
CA GLU A 264 -12.61 -1.33 10.05
C GLU A 264 -11.80 -2.62 10.02
N ASN A 265 -11.44 -3.10 8.81
CA ASN A 265 -10.73 -4.36 8.61
C ASN A 265 -9.37 -4.38 9.32
N ILE A 266 -8.61 -3.29 9.25
CA ILE A 266 -7.31 -3.18 9.94
C ILE A 266 -7.44 -2.77 11.41
N SER A 267 -8.63 -2.69 11.95
CA SER A 267 -8.90 -2.24 13.32
C SER A 267 -8.42 -0.81 13.64
N ALA A 268 -8.22 0.02 12.64
CA ALA A 268 -7.91 1.44 12.83
C ALA A 268 -9.14 2.22 13.32
N CYS A 269 -10.33 1.67 13.08
CA CYS A 269 -11.60 2.26 13.46
C CYS A 269 -12.57 1.18 13.92
N VAL A 270 -13.31 1.47 14.99
CA VAL A 270 -14.46 0.68 15.41
C VAL A 270 -15.73 1.45 15.06
N PRO A 271 -16.45 1.10 13.99
CA PRO A 271 -17.66 1.79 13.59
C PRO A 271 -18.74 1.73 14.67
N GLN A 272 -19.47 2.81 14.84
CA GLN A 272 -20.61 2.86 15.77
C GLN A 272 -21.83 2.19 15.15
N THR A 273 -22.38 1.18 15.79
CA THR A 273 -23.60 0.52 15.30
C THR A 273 -24.80 1.45 15.44
N VAL A 274 -25.61 1.50 14.38
CA VAL A 274 -26.89 2.21 14.37
C VAL A 274 -28.02 1.22 14.16
N ASP A 275 -29.07 1.39 14.96
CA ASP A 275 -30.25 0.54 14.87
C ASP A 275 -31.25 1.07 13.84
N ASN A 276 -32.11 0.17 13.37
CA ASN A 276 -33.22 0.56 12.50
C ASN A 276 -34.13 1.56 13.24
N GLY A 277 -34.35 2.71 12.63
CA GLY A 277 -35.10 3.82 13.23
C GLY A 277 -34.25 4.86 13.95
N THR A 278 -32.93 4.69 14.00
CA THR A 278 -32.03 5.76 14.46
C THR A 278 -32.10 6.92 13.47
N ASN A 279 -32.43 8.11 13.97
CA ASN A 279 -32.51 9.33 13.16
C ASN A 279 -31.51 10.37 13.66
N ASN A 280 -31.07 11.24 12.75
CA ASN A 280 -30.19 12.37 13.05
C ASN A 280 -28.79 11.97 13.53
N ILE A 281 -28.07 11.22 12.69
CA ILE A 281 -26.64 10.93 12.89
C ILE A 281 -25.82 12.10 12.33
N THR A 282 -24.83 12.55 13.08
CA THR A 282 -23.82 13.50 12.60
C THR A 282 -22.62 12.72 12.11
N LEU A 283 -22.27 12.88 10.84
CA LEU A 283 -21.08 12.29 10.22
C LEU A 283 -19.95 13.35 10.21
N PRO A 284 -19.01 13.34 11.18
CA PRO A 284 -17.87 14.23 11.12
C PRO A 284 -16.96 13.85 9.95
N ALA A 285 -16.29 14.83 9.36
CA ALA A 285 -15.33 14.55 8.29
C ALA A 285 -14.22 13.63 8.79
N VAL A 286 -13.87 12.63 8.01
CA VAL A 286 -12.92 11.58 8.41
C VAL A 286 -11.56 12.12 8.88
N TYR A 287 -11.06 13.18 8.28
CA TYR A 287 -9.78 13.79 8.65
C TYR A 287 -9.80 14.57 9.98
N LYS A 288 -10.97 14.81 10.56
CA LYS A 288 -11.12 15.57 11.82
C LYS A 288 -11.06 14.74 13.09
N ASN A 289 -11.03 13.41 12.95
CA ASN A 289 -11.11 12.50 14.10
C ASN A 289 -9.77 11.83 14.42
N ILE A 290 -8.67 12.48 14.10
CA ILE A 290 -7.29 11.95 14.17
C ILE A 290 -6.96 11.34 15.55
N ASP A 291 -7.50 11.87 16.64
CA ASP A 291 -7.13 11.44 17.99
C ASP A 291 -8.10 10.44 18.63
N ASN A 292 -9.02 9.85 17.87
CA ASN A 292 -10.09 9.06 18.51
C ASN A 292 -10.57 7.85 17.69
N ALA A 293 -9.78 6.77 17.72
CA ALA A 293 -10.12 5.51 17.05
C ALA A 293 -11.46 4.89 17.54
N SER A 294 -11.87 5.15 18.78
CA SER A 294 -13.15 4.67 19.33
C SER A 294 -14.35 5.52 18.89
N SER A 295 -14.12 6.65 18.26
CA SER A 295 -15.14 7.57 17.73
C SER A 295 -14.71 8.13 16.39
N CYS A 296 -14.30 7.26 15.48
CA CYS A 296 -13.75 7.63 14.17
C CYS A 296 -14.77 8.26 13.21
N GLY A 297 -16.03 8.43 13.65
CA GLY A 297 -17.08 9.05 12.84
C GLY A 297 -17.62 8.16 11.74
N ILE A 298 -17.33 6.87 11.77
CA ILE A 298 -17.87 5.85 10.87
C ILE A 298 -19.02 5.14 11.59
N TYR A 299 -20.13 4.97 10.90
CA TYR A 299 -21.30 4.27 11.42
C TYR A 299 -21.57 3.01 10.64
N LYS A 300 -22.12 2.00 11.31
CA LYS A 300 -22.42 0.68 10.75
C LYS A 300 -23.88 0.32 10.95
N ALA A 301 -24.60 0.02 9.87
CA ALA A 301 -25.94 -0.55 9.90
C ALA A 301 -25.88 -2.00 9.40
N THR A 302 -26.37 -2.93 10.23
CA THR A 302 -26.44 -4.35 9.88
C THR A 302 -27.72 -4.65 9.12
N THR A 303 -27.67 -5.63 8.20
CA THR A 303 -28.83 -6.20 7.54
C THR A 303 -29.30 -7.48 8.25
N SER A 304 -30.38 -8.09 7.77
CA SER A 304 -30.78 -9.42 8.22
C SER A 304 -29.91 -10.56 7.66
N THR A 305 -29.08 -10.27 6.68
CA THR A 305 -28.16 -11.23 6.03
C THR A 305 -26.83 -11.24 6.78
N SER A 306 -26.40 -12.42 7.19
CA SER A 306 -25.09 -12.56 7.84
C SER A 306 -23.95 -12.14 6.90
N GLY A 307 -23.03 -11.33 7.40
CA GLY A 307 -21.88 -10.82 6.63
C GLY A 307 -22.23 -9.67 5.69
N GLU A 308 -23.48 -9.18 5.69
CA GLU A 308 -23.89 -8.05 4.87
C GLU A 308 -24.26 -6.85 5.76
N TYR A 309 -23.69 -5.69 5.46
CA TYR A 309 -23.90 -4.46 6.23
C TYR A 309 -23.52 -3.22 5.43
N PHE A 310 -23.89 -2.06 5.95
CA PHE A 310 -23.52 -0.77 5.39
C PHE A 310 -22.61 -0.01 6.34
N LEU A 311 -21.63 0.70 5.77
CA LEU A 311 -20.82 1.68 6.48
C LEU A 311 -21.11 3.08 5.92
N PHE A 312 -21.06 4.07 6.82
CA PHE A 312 -21.31 5.47 6.49
C PHE A 312 -20.15 6.31 6.99
N GLU A 313 -19.56 7.11 6.12
CA GLU A 313 -18.50 8.07 6.47
C GLU A 313 -18.68 9.39 5.72
N ASN A 314 -18.10 10.45 6.25
CA ASN A 314 -18.09 11.76 5.57
C ASN A 314 -16.73 12.00 4.94
N ARG A 315 -16.69 11.89 3.61
CA ARG A 315 -15.52 12.16 2.76
C ARG A 315 -15.57 13.61 2.31
N SER A 316 -14.95 14.50 3.03
CA SER A 316 -14.87 15.91 2.64
C SER A 316 -13.45 16.24 2.19
N SER A 317 -13.30 17.27 1.34
CA SER A 317 -12.00 17.69 0.78
C SER A 317 -11.11 18.39 1.81
N GLY A 318 -10.76 17.68 2.89
CA GLY A 318 -9.83 18.12 3.94
C GLY A 318 -8.81 17.03 4.25
N GLY A 319 -7.72 17.37 4.89
CA GLY A 319 -6.64 16.44 5.15
C GLY A 319 -6.14 15.78 3.86
N TYR A 320 -5.90 14.48 3.90
CA TYR A 320 -5.49 13.74 2.69
C TYR A 320 -6.61 13.58 1.67
N ASP A 321 -7.89 13.72 2.02
CA ASP A 321 -8.97 13.76 1.03
C ASP A 321 -8.93 15.00 0.10
N GLN A 322 -8.04 15.97 0.35
CA GLN A 322 -7.69 16.97 -0.66
C GLN A 322 -7.11 16.33 -1.94
N GLY A 323 -6.63 15.08 -1.85
CA GLY A 323 -6.19 14.29 -3.00
C GLY A 323 -7.23 14.13 -4.10
N PHE A 324 -8.51 14.18 -3.76
CA PHE A 324 -9.60 14.20 -4.73
C PHE A 324 -9.50 15.37 -5.73
N ASN A 325 -8.97 16.52 -5.33
CA ASN A 325 -8.87 17.69 -6.21
C ASN A 325 -8.05 17.40 -7.47
N GLY A 326 -6.96 16.65 -7.35
CA GLY A 326 -6.13 16.30 -8.50
C GLY A 326 -6.74 15.23 -9.39
N LEU A 327 -7.47 14.30 -8.80
CA LEU A 327 -8.22 13.28 -9.55
C LEU A 327 -9.37 13.91 -10.35
N LEU A 328 -9.97 14.98 -9.84
CA LEU A 328 -10.96 15.78 -10.56
C LEU A 328 -10.36 16.55 -11.74
N LEU A 329 -9.14 17.07 -11.57
CA LEU A 329 -8.50 17.91 -12.58
C LEU A 329 -7.99 17.12 -13.78
N ASP A 330 -7.73 15.84 -13.64
CA ASP A 330 -7.23 15.01 -14.73
C ASP A 330 -8.30 14.71 -15.81
N ASN A 331 -9.55 15.15 -15.60
CA ASN A 331 -10.66 15.05 -16.55
C ASN A 331 -10.78 13.66 -17.20
N SER A 332 -10.11 12.67 -16.61
CA SER A 332 -10.23 11.32 -17.08
C SER A 332 -11.46 10.72 -16.43
N SER A 333 -12.45 10.39 -17.24
CA SER A 333 -13.61 9.57 -16.86
C SER A 333 -13.22 8.25 -16.16
N SER A 334 -11.91 8.02 -16.06
CA SER A 334 -11.29 6.82 -15.52
C SER A 334 -11.28 6.74 -13.99
N TYR A 335 -11.49 7.84 -13.27
CA TYR A 335 -11.33 7.83 -11.79
C TYR A 335 -12.66 7.87 -11.04
N GLY A 336 -13.78 7.94 -11.72
CA GLY A 336 -15.11 7.93 -11.09
C GLY A 336 -15.43 9.11 -10.19
N VAL A 337 -14.62 10.20 -10.23
CA VAL A 337 -14.83 11.39 -9.42
C VAL A 337 -15.32 12.55 -10.30
N TRP A 338 -16.32 13.25 -9.85
CA TRP A 338 -16.95 14.32 -10.61
C TRP A 338 -16.23 15.66 -10.45
N SER A 339 -16.24 16.47 -11.49
CA SER A 339 -15.55 17.78 -11.54
C SER A 339 -16.00 18.81 -10.49
N SER A 340 -16.97 18.49 -9.67
CA SER A 340 -17.53 19.36 -8.65
C SER A 340 -17.58 18.75 -7.24
N TYR A 341 -16.83 17.66 -6.99
CA TYR A 341 -16.85 17.02 -5.68
C TYR A 341 -16.27 17.95 -4.63
N SER A 342 -17.08 18.32 -3.65
CA SER A 342 -16.70 19.17 -2.51
C SER A 342 -16.77 18.47 -1.16
N GLY A 343 -17.07 17.18 -1.18
CA GLY A 343 -17.32 16.34 -0.03
C GLY A 343 -18.74 15.86 0.05
N GLY A 344 -18.96 14.84 0.87
CA GLY A 344 -20.29 14.25 1.09
C GLY A 344 -20.23 12.97 1.90
N ALA A 345 -21.39 12.42 2.16
CA ALA A 345 -21.52 11.10 2.76
C ALA A 345 -21.18 10.05 1.71
N ALA A 346 -20.27 9.13 2.05
CA ALA A 346 -20.04 7.89 1.32
C ALA A 346 -20.79 6.76 2.05
N ILE A 347 -21.53 5.98 1.28
CA ILE A 347 -22.26 4.80 1.74
C ILE A 347 -21.60 3.59 1.13
N TRP A 348 -21.13 2.70 1.96
CA TRP A 348 -20.45 1.48 1.54
C TRP A 348 -21.34 0.29 1.80
N HIS A 349 -21.65 -0.49 0.80
CA HIS A 349 -22.31 -1.77 0.94
C HIS A 349 -21.24 -2.86 1.02
N ILE A 350 -21.24 -3.61 2.10
CA ILE A 350 -20.25 -4.64 2.37
C ILE A 350 -20.92 -6.00 2.33
N LYS A 351 -20.31 -6.94 1.64
CA LYS A 351 -20.75 -8.33 1.57
C LYS A 351 -19.61 -9.29 1.88
N ASP A 352 -19.33 -9.43 3.16
CA ASP A 352 -18.19 -10.18 3.69
C ASP A 352 -18.39 -11.71 3.68
N ILE A 353 -19.23 -12.23 2.79
CA ILE A 353 -19.48 -13.66 2.62
C ILE A 353 -18.66 -14.28 1.47
N HIS A 354 -17.90 -13.48 0.76
CA HIS A 354 -17.16 -13.90 -0.41
C HIS A 354 -15.67 -14.03 -0.09
N SER A 355 -15.25 -15.10 0.59
CA SER A 355 -13.83 -15.37 0.88
C SER A 355 -12.95 -15.44 -0.39
N SER A 356 -13.53 -15.70 -1.55
CA SER A 356 -12.83 -15.66 -2.84
C SER A 356 -12.50 -14.26 -3.34
N CYS A 357 -13.12 -13.23 -2.76
CA CYS A 357 -12.94 -11.83 -3.14
C CYS A 357 -11.86 -11.10 -2.36
N TYR A 358 -11.27 -11.74 -1.35
CA TYR A 358 -10.24 -11.10 -0.51
C TYR A 358 -8.94 -10.77 -1.25
N ARG A 359 -8.77 -11.24 -2.48
CA ARG A 359 -7.58 -10.94 -3.26
C ARG A 359 -7.74 -9.71 -4.14
N TYR A 360 -8.93 -9.57 -4.73
CA TYR A 360 -9.33 -8.45 -5.58
C TYR A 360 -10.82 -8.23 -5.36
N ASN A 361 -11.28 -7.01 -5.45
CA ASN A 361 -12.72 -6.70 -5.41
C ASN A 361 -13.45 -7.21 -6.67
N ASP A 362 -12.86 -8.17 -7.33
CA ASP A 362 -13.28 -8.84 -8.56
C ASP A 362 -14.31 -9.94 -8.30
N CYS A 363 -15.18 -9.81 -7.32
CA CYS A 363 -16.20 -10.79 -7.05
C CYS A 363 -17.11 -10.95 -8.23
N VAL A 364 -16.69 -11.86 -9.06
CA VAL A 364 -17.20 -12.20 -10.38
C VAL A 364 -18.70 -12.19 -10.46
N ALA A 365 -19.24 -11.40 -11.37
CA ALA A 365 -20.63 -11.46 -11.85
C ALA A 365 -21.70 -11.49 -10.75
N GLN A 366 -21.35 -11.18 -9.51
CA GLN A 366 -22.27 -11.11 -8.38
C GLN A 366 -22.26 -9.70 -7.81
N SER A 367 -23.33 -8.99 -7.99
CA SER A 367 -23.68 -7.81 -7.22
C SER A 367 -24.29 -8.26 -5.87
N PRO A 368 -23.90 -7.67 -4.74
CA PRO A 368 -22.88 -6.66 -4.59
C PRO A 368 -21.46 -7.24 -4.47
N LYS A 369 -20.46 -6.41 -4.69
CA LYS A 369 -19.03 -6.69 -4.47
C LYS A 369 -18.70 -6.89 -2.98
N LEU A 370 -17.46 -7.26 -2.68
CA LEU A 370 -16.99 -7.28 -1.28
C LEU A 370 -17.15 -5.91 -0.64
N VAL A 371 -16.68 -4.87 -1.32
CA VAL A 371 -16.79 -3.47 -0.93
C VAL A 371 -17.33 -2.68 -2.12
N ASP A 372 -18.52 -2.17 -1.97
CA ASP A 372 -19.23 -1.42 -2.99
C ASP A 372 -19.54 -0.01 -2.51
N LEU A 373 -19.33 0.98 -3.35
CA LEU A 373 -19.68 2.37 -3.05
C LEU A 373 -21.03 2.67 -3.72
N GLU A 374 -22.06 2.87 -2.91
CA GLU A 374 -23.42 3.13 -3.38
C GLU A 374 -23.54 4.48 -4.11
N GLU A 375 -24.01 4.48 -5.32
CA GLU A 375 -24.27 5.67 -6.10
C GLU A 375 -25.65 6.27 -5.80
N ALA A 376 -25.73 7.59 -5.89
CA ALA A 376 -26.96 8.33 -5.62
C ALA A 376 -28.01 8.24 -6.74
N ASN A 377 -27.68 7.66 -7.86
CA ASN A 377 -28.54 7.46 -9.03
C ASN A 377 -28.23 6.10 -9.67
N ASP A 378 -29.18 5.55 -10.43
CA ASP A 378 -29.10 4.23 -11.10
C ASP A 378 -27.94 4.10 -12.14
N GLY A 379 -26.91 4.89 -12.02
CA GLY A 379 -25.69 4.77 -12.81
C GLY A 379 -24.76 3.81 -12.11
N ASP A 380 -24.88 2.55 -12.42
CA ASP A 380 -23.95 1.52 -11.95
C ASP A 380 -22.56 1.81 -12.54
N LEU A 381 -21.61 2.18 -11.69
CA LEU A 381 -20.20 2.34 -12.05
C LEU A 381 -19.44 0.99 -11.98
N ASP A 382 -20.17 -0.09 -11.70
CA ASP A 382 -19.65 -1.44 -11.58
C ASP A 382 -19.21 -2.05 -12.92
#